data_1f19a5a75425cb669263a71d19d5a577
#
_entry.id   1f19a5a75425cb669263a71d19d5a577
#
_cell.length_a   1.000
_cell.length_b   1.000
_cell.length_c   1.000
_cell.angle_alpha   90.00
_cell.angle_beta   90.00
_cell.angle_gamma   90.00
#
_symmetry.space_group_name_H-M   'P 1'
#
loop_
_entity.id
_entity.type
_entity.pdbx_description
1 polymer ?
#
loop_
_entity_poly.entity_id
_entity_poly.type
_entity_poly.pdbx_seq_one_letter_code
_entity_poly.pdbx_strand_id
1 'polypeptide(L)'
;MKLTQERKQKLEETYRHYLHDENVLKMKEIHAHRGSNTYLHTFKLVKEVMKKAVKSRRNLDLENLLIATIFHDYYLYDWRKVKDRPHPHGKYHPHIAVVNAKRDFDISDKAAEMMETHMWPFNLFHIPKGKEARLLCNVDTWVAFKECLTSRKHKKKTEAKLLSDLETLF
;
A
#
# COMPACT_ATOMS: atom_id res chain seq x y z
N MET A 1 -14.09 -5.47 18.13
CA MET A 1 -15.41 -5.08 17.57
C MET A 1 -15.58 -5.85 16.27
N LYS A 2 -16.65 -6.63 16.10
CA LYS A 2 -16.91 -7.30 14.81
C LYS A 2 -17.35 -6.23 13.82
N LEU A 3 -16.79 -6.25 12.60
CA LEU A 3 -17.25 -5.41 11.50
C LEU A 3 -18.72 -5.75 11.19
N THR A 4 -19.56 -4.72 11.04
CA THR A 4 -20.91 -4.88 10.49
C THR A 4 -20.83 -5.35 9.04
N GLN A 5 -21.85 -6.02 8.55
CA GLN A 5 -21.90 -6.50 7.18
C GLN A 5 -21.84 -5.33 6.19
N GLU A 6 -22.55 -4.26 6.47
CA GLU A 6 -22.53 -3.01 5.67
C GLU A 6 -21.11 -2.42 5.55
N ARG A 7 -20.37 -2.37 6.67
CA ARG A 7 -18.99 -1.84 6.66
C ARG A 7 -18.03 -2.73 5.91
N LYS A 8 -18.23 -4.05 5.95
CA LYS A 8 -17.47 -4.99 5.11
C LYS A 8 -17.72 -4.76 3.64
N GLN A 9 -18.99 -4.65 3.26
CA GLN A 9 -19.40 -4.42 1.89
C GLN A 9 -18.78 -3.12 1.34
N LYS A 10 -18.86 -2.03 2.11
CA LYS A 10 -18.24 -0.74 1.71
C LYS A 10 -16.72 -0.86 1.49
N LEU A 11 -16.01 -1.54 2.38
CA LEU A 11 -14.56 -1.75 2.23
C LEU A 11 -14.25 -2.62 1.00
N GLU A 12 -15.06 -3.63 0.74
CA GLU A 12 -14.91 -4.50 -0.43
C GLU A 12 -15.17 -3.74 -1.73
N GLU A 13 -16.22 -2.93 -1.79
CA GLU A 13 -16.52 -2.08 -2.94
C GLU A 13 -15.40 -1.09 -3.23
N THR A 14 -14.89 -0.39 -2.20
CA THR A 14 -13.74 0.52 -2.31
C THR A 14 -12.51 -0.22 -2.82
N TYR A 15 -12.21 -1.38 -2.26
CA TYR A 15 -11.08 -2.20 -2.66
C TYR A 15 -11.16 -2.67 -4.11
N ARG A 16 -12.32 -3.20 -4.53
CA ARG A 16 -12.55 -3.68 -5.91
C ARG A 16 -12.49 -2.54 -6.92
N HIS A 17 -13.02 -1.37 -6.56
CA HIS A 17 -12.93 -0.18 -7.40
C HIS A 17 -11.47 0.14 -7.76
N TYR A 18 -10.60 0.29 -6.75
CA TYR A 18 -9.19 0.61 -6.99
C TYR A 18 -8.36 -0.56 -7.56
N LEU A 19 -8.73 -1.82 -7.28
CA LEU A 19 -8.05 -2.97 -7.85
C LEU A 19 -8.07 -2.96 -9.39
N HIS A 20 -9.14 -2.44 -9.98
CA HIS A 20 -9.35 -2.41 -11.43
C HIS A 20 -9.25 -1.01 -12.05
N ASP A 21 -8.92 0.02 -11.26
CA ASP A 21 -8.76 1.38 -11.75
C ASP A 21 -7.56 1.49 -12.70
N GLU A 22 -7.76 2.16 -13.85
CA GLU A 22 -6.75 2.27 -14.91
C GLU A 22 -5.46 2.96 -14.45
N ASN A 23 -5.57 3.97 -13.57
CA ASN A 23 -4.42 4.66 -13.03
C ASN A 23 -3.65 3.79 -12.04
N VAL A 24 -4.37 3.02 -11.21
CA VAL A 24 -3.75 2.04 -10.30
C VAL A 24 -3.08 0.91 -11.08
N LEU A 25 -3.67 0.47 -12.20
CA LEU A 25 -3.07 -0.56 -13.06
C LEU A 25 -1.72 -0.14 -13.66
N LYS A 26 -1.44 1.17 -13.82
CA LYS A 26 -0.10 1.68 -14.24
C LYS A 26 1.01 1.26 -13.28
N MET A 27 0.70 1.02 -12.01
CA MET A 27 1.66 0.51 -11.03
C MET A 27 2.25 -0.87 -11.40
N LYS A 28 1.63 -1.63 -12.31
CA LYS A 28 2.16 -2.91 -12.81
C LYS A 28 3.46 -2.75 -13.60
N GLU A 29 3.67 -1.57 -14.21
CA GLU A 29 4.86 -1.26 -15.01
C GLU A 29 6.03 -0.75 -14.16
N ILE A 30 5.77 -0.45 -12.88
CA ILE A 30 6.72 0.18 -11.98
C ILE A 30 7.33 -0.88 -11.06
N HIS A 31 8.64 -0.92 -11.01
CA HIS A 31 9.35 -1.83 -10.13
C HIS A 31 9.29 -1.38 -8.66
N ALA A 32 8.86 -2.30 -7.80
CA ALA A 32 8.98 -2.18 -6.35
C ALA A 32 10.28 -2.84 -5.84
N HIS A 33 10.16 -3.78 -4.94
CA HIS A 33 11.26 -4.58 -4.43
C HIS A 33 11.63 -5.72 -5.39
N ARG A 34 12.83 -6.25 -5.26
CA ARG A 34 13.49 -7.35 -5.99
C ARG A 34 12.57 -8.31 -6.76
N GLY A 35 12.19 -7.92 -8.01
CA GLY A 35 11.39 -8.77 -8.92
C GLY A 35 9.87 -8.75 -8.68
N SER A 36 9.36 -7.75 -7.93
CA SER A 36 7.95 -7.40 -7.83
C SER A 36 7.70 -6.06 -8.52
N ASN A 37 6.45 -5.75 -8.85
CA ASN A 37 6.02 -4.41 -9.22
C ASN A 37 5.23 -3.76 -8.09
N THR A 38 5.03 -2.44 -8.14
CA THR A 38 4.37 -1.72 -7.07
C THR A 38 2.92 -2.16 -6.89
N TYR A 39 2.22 -2.53 -7.96
CA TYR A 39 0.86 -3.06 -7.89
C TYR A 39 0.78 -4.34 -7.03
N LEU A 40 1.61 -5.33 -7.31
CA LEU A 40 1.60 -6.58 -6.55
C LEU A 40 2.05 -6.41 -5.11
N HIS A 41 3.07 -5.56 -4.87
CA HIS A 41 3.49 -5.20 -3.54
C HIS A 41 2.33 -4.58 -2.76
N THR A 42 1.69 -3.56 -3.33
CA THR A 42 0.55 -2.85 -2.74
C THR A 42 -0.58 -3.79 -2.35
N PHE A 43 -1.02 -4.65 -3.26
CA PHE A 43 -2.16 -5.52 -2.95
C PHE A 43 -1.82 -6.67 -1.98
N LYS A 44 -0.58 -7.15 -1.94
CA LYS A 44 -0.09 -8.01 -0.84
C LYS A 44 -0.15 -7.28 0.49
N LEU A 45 0.29 -6.01 0.49
CA LEU A 45 0.25 -5.16 1.68
C LEU A 45 -1.17 -4.93 2.16
N VAL A 46 -2.11 -4.59 1.26
CA VAL A 46 -3.54 -4.45 1.58
C VAL A 46 -4.06 -5.69 2.29
N LYS A 47 -3.81 -6.88 1.74
CA LYS A 47 -4.22 -8.16 2.36
C LYS A 47 -3.69 -8.30 3.79
N GLU A 48 -2.41 -8.05 4.01
CA GLU A 48 -1.80 -8.21 5.33
C GLU A 48 -2.23 -7.12 6.33
N VAL A 49 -2.34 -5.86 5.89
CA VAL A 49 -2.79 -4.74 6.72
C VAL A 49 -4.24 -4.95 7.14
N MET A 50 -5.15 -5.22 6.20
CA MET A 50 -6.57 -5.39 6.48
C MET A 50 -6.85 -6.62 7.35
N LYS A 51 -6.17 -7.73 7.11
CA LYS A 51 -6.23 -8.92 7.96
C LYS A 51 -5.85 -8.62 9.41
N LYS A 52 -4.80 -7.82 9.64
CA LYS A 52 -4.38 -7.41 11.00
C LYS A 52 -5.33 -6.38 11.58
N ALA A 53 -5.78 -5.42 10.79
CA ALA A 53 -6.68 -4.36 11.23
C ALA A 53 -8.04 -4.92 11.69
N VAL A 54 -8.64 -5.83 10.93
CA VAL A 54 -9.93 -6.48 11.27
C VAL A 54 -9.82 -7.36 12.52
N LYS A 55 -8.68 -8.03 12.71
CA LYS A 55 -8.43 -8.82 13.93
C LYS A 55 -8.08 -7.98 15.15
N SER A 56 -7.73 -6.72 14.95
CA SER A 56 -7.38 -5.82 16.05
C SER A 56 -8.61 -5.53 16.93
N ARG A 57 -8.39 -5.48 18.25
CA ARG A 57 -9.40 -4.98 19.19
C ARG A 57 -9.48 -3.45 19.24
N ARG A 58 -8.60 -2.75 18.50
CA ARG A 58 -8.55 -1.29 18.44
C ARG A 58 -9.62 -0.77 17.49
N ASN A 59 -10.23 0.36 17.84
CA ASN A 59 -11.08 1.09 16.89
C ASN A 59 -10.19 1.78 15.85
N LEU A 60 -10.07 1.20 14.66
CA LEU A 60 -9.27 1.70 13.55
C LEU A 60 -10.19 2.32 12.50
N ASP A 61 -9.70 3.37 11.87
CA ASP A 61 -10.28 3.95 10.67
C ASP A 61 -9.89 3.11 9.45
N LEU A 62 -10.69 2.07 9.18
CA LEU A 62 -10.36 1.09 8.14
C LEU A 62 -10.47 1.64 6.73
N GLU A 63 -11.32 2.65 6.49
CA GLU A 63 -11.50 3.26 5.16
C GLU A 63 -10.24 4.05 4.79
N ASN A 64 -9.82 4.99 5.64
CA ASN A 64 -8.61 5.75 5.40
C ASN A 64 -7.35 4.87 5.41
N LEU A 65 -7.31 3.83 6.25
CA LEU A 65 -6.21 2.87 6.26
C LEU A 65 -6.14 2.08 4.95
N LEU A 66 -7.27 1.64 4.40
CA LEU A 66 -7.34 0.93 3.12
C LEU A 66 -6.82 1.83 1.99
N ILE A 67 -7.34 3.07 1.90
CA ILE A 67 -6.93 4.07 0.90
C ILE A 67 -5.45 4.38 1.02
N ALA A 68 -4.96 4.68 2.22
CA ALA A 68 -3.54 4.94 2.45
C ALA A 68 -2.67 3.74 2.03
N THR A 69 -3.12 2.52 2.30
CA THR A 69 -2.38 1.31 1.93
C THR A 69 -2.35 1.10 0.42
N ILE A 70 -3.45 1.37 -0.29
CA ILE A 70 -3.51 1.26 -1.76
C ILE A 70 -2.55 2.25 -2.42
N PHE A 71 -2.49 3.47 -1.90
CA PHE A 71 -1.75 4.56 -2.54
C PHE A 71 -0.38 4.86 -1.94
N HIS A 72 0.10 4.15 -0.90
CA HIS A 72 1.37 4.47 -0.22
C HIS A 72 2.57 4.56 -1.19
N ASP A 73 2.59 3.75 -2.24
CA ASP A 73 3.62 3.67 -3.28
C ASP A 73 3.13 4.15 -4.67
N TYR A 74 2.13 5.05 -4.72
CA TYR A 74 1.59 5.60 -5.96
C TYR A 74 2.46 6.73 -6.52
N TYR A 75 3.78 6.52 -6.62
CA TYR A 75 4.74 7.52 -7.11
C TYR A 75 4.87 7.55 -8.64
N LEU A 76 4.38 6.57 -9.39
CA LEU A 76 4.20 6.51 -10.84
C LEU A 76 5.47 6.79 -11.70
N TYR A 77 6.65 6.44 -11.21
CA TYR A 77 7.89 6.47 -12.00
C TYR A 77 8.79 5.28 -11.68
N ASP A 78 9.53 4.77 -12.69
CA ASP A 78 10.54 3.73 -12.42
C ASP A 78 11.82 4.40 -11.89
N TRP A 79 11.99 4.39 -10.58
CA TRP A 79 13.11 5.01 -9.87
C TRP A 79 14.49 4.50 -10.29
N ARG A 80 14.56 3.39 -11.02
CA ARG A 80 15.82 2.84 -11.56
C ARG A 80 16.17 3.42 -12.91
N LYS A 81 15.20 3.92 -13.67
CA LYS A 81 15.36 4.43 -15.03
C LYS A 81 15.44 5.95 -15.08
N VAL A 82 14.72 6.63 -14.21
CA VAL A 82 14.65 8.11 -14.21
C VAL A 82 15.87 8.68 -13.50
N LYS A 83 16.74 9.39 -14.26
CA LYS A 83 17.98 10.00 -13.74
C LYS A 83 17.70 11.22 -12.87
N ASP A 84 16.76 12.08 -13.26
CA ASP A 84 16.44 13.35 -12.60
C ASP A 84 15.36 13.21 -11.51
N ARG A 85 15.25 12.04 -10.88
CA ARG A 85 14.34 11.81 -9.78
C ARG A 85 14.89 12.38 -8.47
N PRO A 86 14.01 12.73 -7.50
CA PRO A 86 14.44 13.09 -6.16
C PRO A 86 15.24 11.97 -5.49
N HIS A 87 16.39 12.33 -4.91
CA HIS A 87 17.27 11.41 -4.19
C HIS A 87 17.39 11.77 -2.70
N PRO A 88 17.46 10.78 -1.82
CA PRO A 88 17.22 9.33 -2.05
C PRO A 88 15.74 8.99 -2.26
N HIS A 89 15.45 8.03 -3.13
CA HIS A 89 14.07 7.62 -3.46
C HIS A 89 13.23 7.33 -2.20
N GLY A 90 13.75 6.56 -1.24
CA GLY A 90 13.05 6.22 -0.01
C GLY A 90 12.62 7.42 0.84
N LYS A 91 13.25 8.59 0.69
CA LYS A 91 12.87 9.82 1.39
C LYS A 91 11.72 10.56 0.73
N TYR A 92 11.70 10.59 -0.61
CA TYR A 92 10.81 11.48 -1.36
C TYR A 92 9.59 10.78 -1.96
N HIS A 93 9.65 9.46 -2.22
CA HIS A 93 8.53 8.79 -2.85
C HIS A 93 7.21 8.84 -2.05
N PRO A 94 7.20 8.87 -0.69
CA PRO A 94 5.95 9.01 0.05
C PRO A 94 5.22 10.30 -0.30
N HIS A 95 5.95 11.41 -0.33
CA HIS A 95 5.39 12.71 -0.70
C HIS A 95 4.88 12.73 -2.14
N ILE A 96 5.66 12.19 -3.08
CA ILE A 96 5.25 12.09 -4.50
C ILE A 96 3.99 11.24 -4.64
N ALA A 97 3.92 10.12 -3.91
CA ALA A 97 2.73 9.27 -3.89
C ALA A 97 1.49 10.02 -3.38
N VAL A 98 1.64 10.83 -2.33
CA VAL A 98 0.55 11.68 -1.81
C VAL A 98 0.10 12.71 -2.85
N VAL A 99 1.04 13.42 -3.47
CA VAL A 99 0.72 14.43 -4.50
C VAL A 99 -0.05 13.79 -5.66
N ASN A 100 0.42 12.65 -6.16
CA ASN A 100 -0.25 11.93 -7.24
C ASN A 100 -1.63 11.42 -6.83
N ALA A 101 -1.75 10.82 -5.63
CA ALA A 101 -3.03 10.27 -5.17
C ALA A 101 -4.06 11.38 -4.88
N LYS A 102 -3.65 12.53 -4.36
CA LYS A 102 -4.53 13.69 -4.21
C LYS A 102 -5.00 14.24 -5.56
N ARG A 103 -4.12 14.31 -6.56
CA ARG A 103 -4.46 14.77 -7.89
C ARG A 103 -5.47 13.85 -8.58
N ASP A 104 -5.27 12.53 -8.50
CA ASP A 104 -6.00 11.56 -9.31
C ASP A 104 -7.26 11.02 -8.61
N PHE A 105 -7.30 11.03 -7.26
CA PHE A 105 -8.34 10.36 -6.46
C PHE A 105 -8.90 11.19 -5.30
N ASP A 106 -8.47 12.42 -5.12
CA ASP A 106 -8.92 13.31 -4.05
C ASP A 106 -8.93 12.64 -2.65
N ILE A 107 -7.85 11.97 -2.31
CA ILE A 107 -7.72 11.26 -1.03
C ILE A 107 -7.76 12.23 0.16
N SER A 108 -8.29 11.76 1.30
CA SER A 108 -8.36 12.55 2.53
C SER A 108 -6.96 12.90 3.09
N ASP A 109 -6.87 14.00 3.84
CA ASP A 109 -5.64 14.38 4.54
C ASP A 109 -5.21 13.32 5.55
N LYS A 110 -6.15 12.57 6.13
CA LYS A 110 -5.84 11.49 7.04
C LYS A 110 -5.17 10.30 6.35
N ALA A 111 -5.61 9.93 5.16
CA ALA A 111 -4.94 8.93 4.34
C ALA A 111 -3.56 9.42 3.90
N ALA A 112 -3.46 10.69 3.48
CA ALA A 112 -2.21 11.31 3.08
C ALA A 112 -1.16 11.31 4.21
N GLU A 113 -1.55 11.63 5.47
CA GLU A 113 -0.63 11.57 6.63
C GLU A 113 -0.06 10.16 6.86
N MET A 114 -0.89 9.11 6.71
CA MET A 114 -0.43 7.73 6.82
C MET A 114 0.58 7.40 5.73
N MET A 115 0.33 7.85 4.49
CA MET A 115 1.22 7.64 3.36
C MET A 115 2.56 8.36 3.55
N GLU A 116 2.57 9.64 3.98
CA GLU A 116 3.79 10.42 4.21
C GLU A 116 4.73 9.77 5.24
N THR A 117 4.19 9.01 6.17
CA THR A 117 4.95 8.47 7.31
C THR A 117 5.31 6.99 7.17
N HIS A 118 4.92 6.31 6.07
CA HIS A 118 5.09 4.85 5.95
C HIS A 118 6.56 4.41 5.91
N MET A 119 7.47 5.28 5.48
CA MET A 119 8.91 4.97 5.38
C MET A 119 9.70 5.16 6.69
N TRP A 120 9.04 5.38 7.82
CA TRP A 120 9.74 5.39 9.10
C TRP A 120 10.26 3.97 9.46
N PRO A 121 11.50 3.78 10.01
CA PRO A 121 12.45 4.82 10.44
C PRO A 121 13.43 5.31 9.37
N PHE A 122 13.37 4.87 8.12
CA PHE A 122 14.25 5.36 7.05
C PHE A 122 14.09 6.87 6.84
N ASN A 123 12.88 7.39 7.02
CA ASN A 123 12.60 8.82 7.08
C ASN A 123 12.36 9.24 8.54
N LEU A 124 13.44 9.59 9.26
CA LEU A 124 13.43 9.85 10.70
C LEU A 124 12.53 11.02 11.11
N PHE A 125 12.30 11.98 10.22
CA PHE A 125 11.52 13.19 10.51
C PHE A 125 10.00 12.99 10.34
N HIS A 126 9.59 11.93 9.65
CA HIS A 126 8.18 11.61 9.37
C HIS A 126 7.70 10.47 10.25
N ILE A 127 7.54 10.75 11.55
CA ILE A 127 7.17 9.74 12.54
C ILE A 127 5.65 9.45 12.44
N PRO A 128 5.21 8.17 12.28
CA PRO A 128 3.80 7.83 12.25
C PRO A 128 3.13 8.10 13.60
N LYS A 129 2.17 9.04 13.63
CA LYS A 129 1.52 9.49 14.87
C LYS A 129 0.33 8.62 15.25
N GLY A 130 -0.48 8.21 14.27
CA GLY A 130 -1.67 7.39 14.48
C GLY A 130 -1.38 5.89 14.61
N LYS A 131 -2.34 5.15 15.16
CA LYS A 131 -2.27 3.67 15.25
C LYS A 131 -2.38 3.01 13.89
N GLU A 132 -3.13 3.61 12.96
CA GLU A 132 -3.27 3.21 11.57
C GLU A 132 -1.96 3.41 10.80
N ALA A 133 -1.35 4.59 10.91
CA ALA A 133 -0.06 4.91 10.30
C ALA A 133 1.05 3.96 10.77
N ARG A 134 1.10 3.67 12.08
CA ARG A 134 2.06 2.69 12.63
C ARG A 134 1.79 1.27 12.13
N LEU A 135 0.52 0.90 11.97
CA LEU A 135 0.16 -0.41 11.42
C LEU A 135 0.62 -0.54 9.98
N LEU A 136 0.33 0.47 9.13
CA LEU A 136 0.78 0.52 7.74
C LEU A 136 2.30 0.39 7.66
N CYS A 137 3.04 1.28 8.32
CA CYS A 137 4.50 1.32 8.34
C CYS A 137 5.13 -0.03 8.75
N ASN A 138 4.67 -0.63 9.85
CA ASN A 138 5.22 -1.90 10.35
C ASN A 138 4.93 -3.07 9.41
N VAL A 139 3.74 -3.10 8.81
CA VAL A 139 3.36 -4.20 7.90
C VAL A 139 4.06 -4.04 6.57
N ASP A 140 4.20 -2.82 6.06
CA ASP A 140 4.94 -2.53 4.83
C ASP A 140 6.41 -2.97 4.95
N THR A 141 7.11 -2.52 5.98
CA THR A 141 8.49 -2.96 6.27
C THR A 141 8.61 -4.49 6.29
N TRP A 142 7.65 -5.18 6.91
CA TRP A 142 7.64 -6.64 6.97
C TRP A 142 7.40 -7.31 5.62
N VAL A 143 6.45 -6.80 4.83
CA VAL A 143 6.15 -7.31 3.48
C VAL A 143 7.35 -7.09 2.56
N ALA A 144 7.93 -5.89 2.56
CA ALA A 144 9.14 -5.56 1.79
C ALA A 144 10.31 -6.48 2.14
N PHE A 145 10.56 -6.71 3.42
CA PHE A 145 11.60 -7.63 3.90
C PHE A 145 11.38 -9.07 3.38
N LYS A 146 10.17 -9.60 3.49
CA LYS A 146 9.82 -10.91 2.93
C LYS A 146 10.02 -10.98 1.42
N GLU A 147 9.65 -9.94 0.70
CA GLU A 147 9.85 -9.87 -0.75
C GLU A 147 11.32 -9.91 -1.14
N CYS A 148 12.19 -9.27 -0.36
CA CYS A 148 13.64 -9.34 -0.58
C CYS A 148 14.22 -10.74 -0.39
N LEU A 149 13.68 -11.53 0.53
CA LEU A 149 14.12 -12.90 0.82
C LEU A 149 13.57 -13.95 -0.15
N THR A 150 12.45 -13.66 -0.83
CA THR A 150 11.76 -14.65 -1.66
C THR A 150 12.42 -14.80 -3.04
N SER A 151 12.68 -16.04 -3.48
CA SER A 151 13.27 -16.31 -4.79
C SER A 151 12.35 -15.97 -5.96
N ARG A 152 12.91 -15.64 -7.14
CA ARG A 152 12.13 -15.28 -8.36
C ARG A 152 11.17 -16.39 -8.81
N LYS A 153 11.56 -17.69 -8.68
CA LYS A 153 10.71 -18.81 -9.09
C LYS A 153 9.46 -18.92 -8.20
N HIS A 154 9.60 -18.65 -6.92
CA HIS A 154 8.50 -18.70 -5.97
C HIS A 154 7.52 -17.53 -6.18
N LYS A 155 8.01 -16.36 -6.64
CA LYS A 155 7.20 -15.16 -6.88
C LYS A 155 6.12 -15.35 -7.95
N LYS A 156 6.41 -15.96 -9.11
CA LYS A 156 5.42 -16.17 -10.19
C LYS A 156 4.23 -17.02 -9.74
N LYS A 157 4.49 -18.09 -8.97
CA LYS A 157 3.41 -18.97 -8.45
C LYS A 157 2.57 -18.25 -7.38
N THR A 158 3.21 -17.38 -6.59
CA THR A 158 2.56 -16.58 -5.56
C THR A 158 1.70 -15.46 -6.17
N GLU A 159 2.10 -14.92 -7.32
CA GLU A 159 1.38 -13.86 -8.03
C GLU A 159 0.01 -14.33 -8.53
N ALA A 160 -0.06 -15.45 -9.25
CA ALA A 160 -1.32 -16.00 -9.72
C ALA A 160 -2.27 -16.36 -8.55
N LYS A 161 -1.72 -16.94 -7.48
CA LYS A 161 -2.48 -17.22 -6.26
C LYS A 161 -2.94 -15.94 -5.55
N LEU A 162 -2.10 -14.91 -5.51
CA LEU A 162 -2.45 -13.63 -4.90
C LEU A 162 -3.64 -12.99 -5.61
N LEU A 163 -3.61 -12.92 -6.94
CA LEU A 163 -4.71 -12.36 -7.73
C LEU A 163 -6.03 -13.08 -7.46
N SER A 164 -6.01 -14.41 -7.38
CA SER A 164 -7.19 -15.21 -6.99
C SER A 164 -7.64 -14.93 -5.55
N ASP A 165 -6.70 -14.80 -4.60
CA ASP A 165 -7.00 -14.51 -3.18
C ASP A 165 -7.51 -13.07 -2.97
N LEU A 166 -7.19 -12.14 -3.87
CA LEU A 166 -7.57 -10.73 -3.75
C LEU A 166 -9.06 -10.50 -4.02
N GLU A 167 -9.69 -11.38 -4.77
CA GLU A 167 -11.14 -11.31 -5.05
C GLU A 167 -11.99 -11.66 -3.83
N THR A 168 -11.39 -12.24 -2.78
CA THR A 168 -12.06 -12.74 -1.57
C THR A 168 -11.49 -12.16 -0.27
N LEU A 169 -11.00 -10.91 -0.30
CA LEU A 169 -10.27 -10.33 0.83
C LEU A 169 -11.15 -10.04 2.05
N PHE A 170 -12.42 -9.70 1.86
CA PHE A 170 -13.41 -9.35 2.89
C PHE A 170 -14.52 -10.43 2.97
#